data_412c01864c3d66751a8fc4d47b59c52d
#
_entry.id   412c01864c3d66751a8fc4d47b59c52d
#
_cell.length_a   1.000
_cell.length_b   1.000
_cell.length_c   1.000
_cell.angle_alpha   90.00
_cell.angle_beta   90.00
_cell.angle_gamma   90.00
#
_symmetry.space_group_name_H-M   'P 1'
#
loop_
_entity.id
_entity.type
_entity.pdbx_description
1 polymer ?
#
loop_
_entity_poly.entity_id
_entity_poly.type
_entity_poly.pdbx_seq_one_letter_code
_entity_poly.pdbx_strand_id
1 'polypeptide(L)'
;MANQTVVCTYRVKPEAEDDFRELLSRHWRTLHDLGFVTDDESLVLRQLDERPTYVEIFTWVEGGFELAHEHPDVLAIWEPMDPLLEERDGREKWEFPHYERVAVGP
;
A
#
# COMPACT_ATOMS: atom_id res chain seq x y z
N MET A 1 -12.70 8.84 16.00
CA MET A 1 -12.41 7.53 15.40
C MET A 1 -10.92 7.29 15.41
N ALA A 2 -10.50 6.07 15.53
CA ALA A 2 -9.08 5.75 15.58
C ALA A 2 -8.47 5.76 14.17
N ASN A 3 -7.17 6.02 14.10
CA ASN A 3 -6.40 5.81 12.89
C ASN A 3 -6.40 4.32 12.53
N GLN A 4 -6.30 4.02 11.25
CA GLN A 4 -6.34 2.63 10.78
C GLN A 4 -5.02 2.27 10.10
N THR A 5 -4.44 1.15 10.54
CA THR A 5 -3.24 0.61 9.92
C THR A 5 -3.66 -0.31 8.77
N VAL A 6 -3.07 -0.09 7.62
CA VAL A 6 -3.34 -0.94 6.45
C VAL A 6 -2.14 -1.84 6.19
N VAL A 7 -2.42 -3.07 5.80
CA VAL A 7 -1.40 -4.01 5.34
C VAL A 7 -1.69 -4.28 3.87
N CYS A 8 -0.92 -3.62 3.00
CA CYS A 8 -1.10 -3.76 1.56
C CYS A 8 -0.25 -4.91 1.06
N THR A 9 -0.84 -5.82 0.32
CA THR A 9 -0.11 -6.90 -0.36
C THR A 9 -0.26 -6.70 -1.86
N TYR A 10 0.88 -6.65 -2.56
CA TYR A 10 0.93 -6.45 -4.01
C TYR A 10 1.57 -7.67 -4.66
N ARG A 11 0.85 -8.32 -5.57
CA ARG A 11 1.38 -9.45 -6.34
C ARG A 11 1.81 -8.93 -7.69
N VAL A 12 3.10 -8.70 -7.83
CA VAL A 12 3.69 -7.98 -8.96
C VAL A 12 4.09 -8.95 -10.06
N LYS A 13 3.78 -8.60 -11.30
CA LYS A 13 4.26 -9.38 -12.45
C LYS A 13 5.79 -9.34 -12.47
N PRO A 14 6.48 -10.48 -12.67
CA PRO A 14 7.94 -10.49 -12.62
C PRO A 14 8.61 -9.48 -13.56
N GLU A 15 8.06 -9.29 -14.75
CA GLU A 15 8.61 -8.36 -15.73
C GLU A 15 8.32 -6.89 -15.40
N ALA A 16 7.44 -6.62 -14.43
CA ALA A 16 7.01 -5.27 -14.08
C ALA A 16 7.59 -4.78 -12.75
N GLU A 17 8.50 -5.52 -12.16
CA GLU A 17 8.98 -5.23 -10.81
C GLU A 17 9.64 -3.85 -10.71
N ASP A 18 10.47 -3.47 -11.68
CA ASP A 18 11.15 -2.18 -11.64
C ASP A 18 10.16 -1.02 -11.72
N ASP A 19 9.19 -1.11 -12.62
CA ASP A 19 8.16 -0.09 -12.76
C ASP A 19 7.31 0.02 -11.50
N PHE A 20 6.99 -1.13 -10.90
CA PHE A 20 6.24 -1.15 -9.64
C PHE A 20 7.00 -0.47 -8.52
N ARG A 21 8.29 -0.75 -8.38
CA ARG A 21 9.12 -0.15 -7.32
C ARG A 21 9.22 1.37 -7.48
N GLU A 22 9.24 1.85 -8.72
CA GLU A 22 9.26 3.30 -8.97
C GLU A 22 7.97 3.95 -8.45
N LEU A 23 6.81 3.37 -8.73
CA LEU A 23 5.54 3.88 -8.21
C LEU A 23 5.47 3.77 -6.69
N LEU A 24 5.92 2.64 -6.14
CA LEU A 24 5.91 2.41 -4.70
C LEU A 24 6.78 3.42 -3.96
N SER A 25 7.90 3.83 -4.56
CA SER A 25 8.81 4.80 -3.94
C SER A 25 8.17 6.15 -3.72
N ARG A 26 7.13 6.48 -4.48
CA ARG A 26 6.40 7.75 -4.37
C ARG A 26 5.12 7.63 -3.56
N HIS A 27 4.66 6.41 -3.28
CA HIS A 27 3.33 6.17 -2.74
C HIS A 27 3.12 6.77 -1.36
N TRP A 28 3.86 6.31 -0.35
CA TRP A 28 3.68 6.83 1.01
C TRP A 28 4.00 8.32 1.09
N ARG A 29 5.05 8.76 0.40
CA ARG A 29 5.46 10.16 0.43
C ARG A 29 4.36 11.08 -0.08
N THR A 30 3.69 10.69 -1.16
CA THR A 30 2.58 11.46 -1.70
C THR A 30 1.42 11.51 -0.70
N LEU A 31 1.07 10.37 -0.11
CA LEU A 31 0.02 10.32 0.90
C LEU A 31 0.35 11.18 2.11
N HIS A 32 1.61 11.16 2.53
CA HIS A 32 2.06 11.94 3.68
C HIS A 32 2.03 13.44 3.38
N ASP A 33 2.51 13.84 2.21
CA ASP A 33 2.50 15.26 1.82
C ASP A 33 1.09 15.82 1.76
N LEU A 34 0.11 14.98 1.44
CA LEU A 34 -1.30 15.37 1.38
C LEU A 34 -1.98 15.32 2.76
N GLY A 35 -1.30 14.81 3.78
CA GLY A 35 -1.84 14.73 5.12
C GLY A 35 -2.77 13.54 5.35
N PHE A 36 -2.73 12.52 4.50
CA PHE A 36 -3.65 11.39 4.58
C PHE A 36 -3.17 10.24 5.46
N VAL A 37 -1.88 10.22 5.80
CA VAL A 37 -1.28 9.18 6.63
C VAL A 37 -0.53 9.81 7.80
N THR A 38 -0.26 9.01 8.83
CA THR A 38 0.50 9.50 9.99
C THR A 38 1.97 9.69 9.62
N ASP A 39 2.74 10.26 10.55
CA ASP A 39 4.18 10.50 10.35
C ASP A 39 5.01 9.22 10.44
N ASP A 40 4.40 8.09 10.81
CA ASP A 40 5.11 6.81 10.83
C ASP A 40 5.35 6.34 9.40
N GLU A 41 6.61 6.37 8.97
CA GLU A 41 6.98 6.00 7.61
C GLU A 41 6.59 4.56 7.31
N SER A 42 6.17 4.30 6.07
CA SER A 42 5.74 2.96 5.68
C SER A 42 6.88 1.95 5.81
N LEU A 43 6.52 0.74 6.25
CA LEU A 43 7.42 -0.40 6.23
C LEU A 43 7.14 -1.17 4.94
N VAL A 44 8.17 -1.36 4.13
CA VAL A 44 8.04 -2.08 2.86
C VAL A 44 8.89 -3.34 2.91
N LEU A 45 8.26 -4.48 2.62
CA LEU A 45 8.91 -5.78 2.65
C LEU A 45 8.71 -6.46 1.30
N ARG A 46 9.70 -7.23 0.85
CA ARG A 46 9.58 -8.09 -0.32
C ARG A 46 9.71 -9.54 0.13
N GLN A 47 8.76 -10.37 -0.27
CA GLN A 47 8.80 -11.79 0.08
C GLN A 47 10.04 -12.44 -0.55
N LEU A 48 10.69 -13.32 0.20
CA LEU A 48 11.85 -14.08 -0.28
C LEU A 48 11.35 -15.24 -1.16
N ASP A 49 11.02 -14.91 -2.40
CA ASP A 49 10.41 -15.82 -3.36
C ASP A 49 10.82 -15.35 -4.75
N GLU A 50 10.78 -16.25 -5.72
CA GLU A 50 11.07 -15.91 -7.11
C GLU A 50 10.00 -15.00 -7.72
N ARG A 51 8.76 -15.12 -7.23
CA ARG A 51 7.66 -14.27 -7.70
C ARG A 51 7.55 -13.04 -6.81
N PRO A 52 7.64 -11.83 -7.38
CA PRO A 52 7.63 -10.62 -6.56
C PRO A 52 6.29 -10.43 -5.85
N THR A 53 6.34 -10.45 -4.52
CA THR A 53 5.22 -10.07 -3.66
C THR A 53 5.74 -9.06 -2.66
N TYR A 54 5.09 -7.89 -2.62
CA TYR A 54 5.47 -6.82 -1.72
C TYR A 54 4.39 -6.61 -0.68
N VAL A 55 4.82 -6.27 0.53
CA VAL A 55 3.92 -5.89 1.62
C VAL A 55 4.32 -4.49 2.06
N GLU A 56 3.34 -3.60 2.14
CA GLU A 56 3.55 -2.24 2.62
C GLU A 56 2.60 -1.99 3.78
N ILE A 57 3.14 -1.52 4.90
CA ILE A 57 2.36 -1.28 6.12
C ILE A 57 2.48 0.19 6.49
N PHE A 58 1.36 0.88 6.63
CA PHE A 58 1.34 2.25 7.10
C PHE A 58 -0.02 2.56 7.75
N THR A 59 -0.16 3.74 8.30
CA THR A 59 -1.36 4.10 9.06
C THR A 59 -2.04 5.33 8.47
N TRP A 60 -3.31 5.16 8.11
CA TRP A 60 -4.16 6.26 7.65
C TRP A 60 -4.56 7.14 8.83
N VAL A 61 -4.60 8.45 8.64
CA VAL A 61 -5.32 9.30 9.58
C VAL A 61 -6.81 9.10 9.38
N GLU A 62 -7.63 9.49 10.35
CA GLU A 62 -9.08 9.40 10.21
C GLU A 62 -9.54 10.12 8.94
N GLY A 63 -10.30 9.42 8.10
CA GLY A 63 -10.80 9.96 6.83
C GLY A 63 -9.79 9.99 5.69
N GLY A 64 -8.53 9.68 5.96
CA GLY A 64 -7.48 9.77 4.94
C GLY A 64 -7.66 8.80 3.78
N PHE A 65 -8.10 7.58 4.07
CA PHE A 65 -8.34 6.57 3.05
C PHE A 65 -9.40 7.03 2.04
N GLU A 66 -10.52 7.55 2.54
CA GLU A 66 -11.61 8.04 1.69
C GLU A 66 -11.16 9.22 0.83
N LEU A 67 -10.43 10.17 1.41
CA LEU A 67 -9.93 11.31 0.67
C LEU A 67 -8.93 10.92 -0.41
N ALA A 68 -8.10 9.91 -0.13
CA ALA A 68 -7.11 9.43 -1.10
C ALA A 68 -7.77 8.88 -2.35
N HIS A 69 -8.90 8.19 -2.23
CA HIS A 69 -9.63 7.61 -3.36
C HIS A 69 -10.17 8.66 -4.33
N GLU A 70 -10.25 9.90 -3.91
CA GLU A 70 -10.79 10.99 -4.72
C GLU A 70 -9.70 11.96 -5.17
N HIS A 71 -8.46 11.76 -4.72
CA HIS A 71 -7.39 12.72 -5.00
C HIS A 71 -6.62 12.36 -6.27
N PRO A 72 -6.52 13.27 -7.24
CA PRO A 72 -5.87 12.96 -8.52
C PRO A 72 -4.40 12.56 -8.38
N ASP A 73 -3.65 13.11 -7.43
CA ASP A 73 -2.24 12.78 -7.24
C ASP A 73 -2.07 11.34 -6.75
N VAL A 74 -3.01 10.84 -5.95
CA VAL A 74 -3.00 9.47 -5.46
C VAL A 74 -3.41 8.52 -6.58
N LEU A 75 -4.46 8.87 -7.32
CA LEU A 75 -4.92 8.05 -8.44
C LEU A 75 -3.85 7.93 -9.53
N ALA A 76 -3.03 8.97 -9.70
CA ALA A 76 -1.91 8.95 -10.64
C ALA A 76 -0.85 7.89 -10.27
N ILE A 77 -0.84 7.40 -9.03
CA ILE A 77 0.01 6.30 -8.58
C ILE A 77 -0.75 4.97 -8.65
N TRP A 78 -1.98 4.94 -8.14
CA TRP A 78 -2.74 3.70 -8.06
C TRP A 78 -3.16 3.16 -9.43
N GLU A 79 -3.58 4.01 -10.33
CA GLU A 79 -4.03 3.57 -11.65
C GLU A 79 -2.94 2.87 -12.45
N PRO A 80 -1.72 3.41 -12.55
CA PRO A 80 -0.65 2.68 -13.25
C PRO A 80 -0.14 1.44 -12.50
N MET A 81 -0.40 1.30 -11.21
CA MET A 81 -0.04 0.08 -10.48
C MET A 81 -0.87 -1.13 -10.94
N ASP A 82 -2.14 -0.91 -11.23
CA ASP A 82 -3.06 -2.01 -11.52
C ASP A 82 -2.56 -2.97 -12.61
N PRO A 83 -2.15 -2.49 -13.81
CA PRO A 83 -1.68 -3.40 -14.86
C PRO A 83 -0.34 -4.07 -14.55
N LEU A 84 0.38 -3.63 -13.53
CA LEU A 84 1.67 -4.23 -13.13
C LEU A 84 1.47 -5.42 -12.19
N LEU A 85 0.25 -5.63 -11.72
CA LEU A 85 -0.09 -6.65 -10.73
C LEU A 85 -0.85 -7.81 -11.38
N GLU A 86 -0.79 -8.98 -10.75
CA GLU A 86 -1.44 -10.19 -11.27
C GLU A 86 -2.10 -10.98 -10.13
N GLU A 87 -3.22 -11.62 -10.43
CA GLU A 87 -3.79 -12.63 -9.57
C GLU A 87 -2.84 -13.84 -9.52
N ARG A 88 -2.77 -14.48 -8.36
CA ARG A 88 -1.83 -15.56 -8.16
C ARG A 88 -2.36 -16.53 -7.12
N ASP A 89 -2.35 -17.83 -7.46
CA ASP A 89 -2.74 -18.89 -6.53
C ASP A 89 -4.16 -18.69 -5.97
N GLY A 90 -5.06 -18.17 -6.80
CA GLY A 90 -6.45 -17.89 -6.40
C GLY A 90 -6.62 -16.65 -5.53
N ARG A 91 -5.58 -15.82 -5.40
CA ARG A 91 -5.61 -14.61 -4.59
C ARG A 91 -5.62 -13.37 -5.46
N GLU A 92 -6.26 -12.32 -4.95
CA GLU A 92 -6.34 -11.03 -5.62
C GLU A 92 -4.97 -10.47 -5.92
N LYS A 93 -4.86 -9.67 -6.99
CA LYS A 93 -3.58 -9.05 -7.37
C LYS A 93 -3.07 -8.05 -6.33
N TRP A 94 -3.95 -7.41 -5.59
CA TRP A 94 -3.59 -6.65 -4.40
C TRP A 94 -4.69 -6.75 -3.35
N GLU A 95 -4.26 -6.66 -2.08
CA GLU A 95 -5.16 -6.71 -0.94
C GLU A 95 -4.71 -5.64 0.04
N PHE A 96 -5.66 -5.00 0.72
CA PHE A 96 -5.31 -3.93 1.65
C PHE A 96 -6.28 -3.91 2.84
N PRO A 97 -6.32 -4.98 3.63
CA PRO A 97 -7.15 -4.99 4.84
C PRO A 97 -6.69 -3.94 5.84
N HIS A 98 -7.64 -3.35 6.53
CA HIS A 98 -7.39 -2.35 7.55
C HIS A 98 -7.49 -2.96 8.93
N TYR A 99 -6.62 -2.51 9.84
CA TYR A 99 -6.53 -3.03 11.19
C TYR A 99 -6.50 -1.88 12.18
N GLU A 100 -6.94 -2.14 13.39
CA GLU A 100 -6.72 -1.19 14.49
C GLU A 100 -5.62 -1.74 15.39
N ARG A 101 -4.88 -0.84 16.02
CA ARG A 101 -3.85 -1.24 16.97
C ARG A 101 -4.52 -1.72 18.25
N VAL A 102 -4.08 -2.86 18.76
CA VAL A 102 -4.57 -3.42 20.02
C VAL A 102 -3.43 -3.42 21.02
N ALA A 103 -3.67 -2.86 22.19
CA ALA A 103 -2.71 -2.93 23.30
C ALA A 103 -2.84 -4.30 23.96
N VAL A 104 -1.79 -5.10 23.84
CA VAL A 104 -1.75 -6.42 24.47
C VAL A 104 -0.86 -6.28 25.69
N GLY A 105 -1.48 -5.94 26.81
CA GLY A 105 -0.75 -5.65 28.02
C GLY A 105 -0.06 -6.85 28.65
N PRO A 106 0.80 -6.65 29.64
CA PRO A 106 1.57 -7.71 30.28
C PRO A 106 0.69 -8.72 30.98
#